data_14fbff105c615739bf275ddc726426a3
#
_entry.id   14fbff105c615739bf275ddc726426a3
#
_cell.length_a   1.000
_cell.length_b   1.000
_cell.length_c   1.000
_cell.angle_alpha   90.00
_cell.angle_beta   90.00
_cell.angle_gamma   90.00
#
_symmetry.space_group_name_H-M   'P 1'
#
loop_
_entity.id
_entity.type
_entity.pdbx_description
1 polymer ?
#
loop_
_entity_poly.entity_id
_entity_poly.type
_entity_poly.pdbx_seq_one_letter_code
_entity_poly.pdbx_strand_id
1 'polypeptide(L)'
;YRDPHLTESYDTFAKGPAELAARDYTEKDLNDLIVGAVAKLDTPRKPRAEARELDRQYFCGITEAMKAADRKALCAVDAALLKEQAAGLADAMAAGVKVTFGSRDTVEAAGSLFDRVETL
;
A
#
# COMPACT_ATOMS: atom_id res chain seq x y z
N TYR A 1 8.37 -7.82 10.93
CA TYR A 1 8.97 -7.81 12.27
C TYR A 1 9.90 -9.01 12.43
N ARG A 2 11.19 -8.78 12.62
CA ARG A 2 12.25 -9.81 12.67
C ARG A 2 12.33 -10.65 11.38
N ASP A 3 12.45 -9.98 10.25
CA ASP A 3 12.67 -10.64 8.97
C ASP A 3 14.14 -11.07 8.84
N PRO A 4 14.45 -12.39 8.82
CA PRO A 4 15.81 -12.87 8.62
C PRO A 4 16.23 -12.90 7.14
N HIS A 5 15.28 -12.70 6.20
CA HIS A 5 15.44 -12.84 4.76
C HIS A 5 15.24 -11.52 4.01
N LEU A 6 15.93 -10.47 4.44
CA LEU A 6 15.73 -9.12 3.97
C LEU A 6 15.83 -8.99 2.44
N THR A 7 16.82 -9.60 1.82
CA THR A 7 16.99 -9.59 0.36
C THR A 7 15.79 -10.23 -0.35
N GLU A 8 15.38 -11.42 0.09
CA GLU A 8 14.23 -12.13 -0.50
C GLU A 8 12.93 -11.35 -0.33
N SER A 9 12.77 -10.65 0.80
CA SER A 9 11.61 -9.79 1.03
C SER A 9 11.57 -8.63 0.04
N TYR A 10 12.69 -7.94 -0.20
CA TYR A 10 12.76 -6.88 -1.21
C TYR A 10 12.53 -7.41 -2.62
N ASP A 11 13.08 -8.58 -2.96
CA ASP A 11 12.84 -9.23 -4.25
C ASP A 11 11.37 -9.61 -4.44
N THR A 12 10.73 -10.08 -3.37
CA THR A 12 9.29 -10.40 -3.39
C THR A 12 8.45 -9.15 -3.62
N PHE A 13 8.74 -8.05 -2.92
CA PHE A 13 8.07 -6.77 -3.15
C PHE A 13 8.27 -6.26 -4.57
N ALA A 14 9.50 -6.37 -5.12
CA ALA A 14 9.81 -5.94 -6.48
C ALA A 14 9.00 -6.69 -7.55
N LYS A 15 8.62 -7.94 -7.29
CA LYS A 15 7.77 -8.74 -8.20
C LYS A 15 6.27 -8.41 -8.08
N GLY A 16 5.85 -7.76 -6.99
CA GLY A 16 4.44 -7.48 -6.72
C GLY A 16 3.67 -6.82 -7.86
N PRO A 17 4.19 -5.76 -8.52
CA PRO A 17 3.51 -5.14 -9.65
C PRO A 17 3.30 -6.09 -10.85
N ALA A 18 4.30 -6.90 -11.17
CA ALA A 18 4.20 -7.87 -12.27
C ALA A 18 3.17 -8.95 -11.97
N GLU A 19 3.12 -9.45 -10.74
CA GLU A 19 2.12 -10.41 -10.27
C GLU A 19 0.71 -9.79 -10.30
N LEU A 20 0.58 -8.53 -9.89
CA LEU A 20 -0.70 -7.81 -9.95
C LEU A 20 -1.19 -7.66 -11.40
N ALA A 21 -0.29 -7.33 -12.33
CA ALA A 21 -0.62 -7.19 -13.75
C ALA A 21 -0.99 -8.52 -14.43
N ALA A 22 -0.29 -9.61 -14.05
CA ALA A 22 -0.47 -10.93 -14.64
C ALA A 22 -1.69 -11.69 -14.12
N ARG A 23 -2.20 -11.32 -12.95
CA ARG A 23 -3.27 -12.05 -12.29
C ARG A 23 -4.59 -11.98 -13.08
N ASP A 24 -5.24 -13.12 -13.21
CA ASP A 24 -6.63 -13.19 -13.67
C ASP A 24 -7.57 -13.00 -12.47
N TYR A 25 -8.33 -11.92 -12.51
CA TYR A 25 -9.29 -11.59 -11.46
C TYR A 25 -10.66 -12.14 -11.82
N THR A 26 -11.18 -13.05 -10.99
CA THR A 26 -12.57 -13.45 -11.08
C THR A 26 -13.49 -12.38 -10.51
N GLU A 27 -14.77 -12.40 -10.85
CA GLU A 27 -15.78 -11.52 -10.24
C GLU A 27 -15.79 -11.61 -8.72
N LYS A 28 -15.62 -12.83 -8.19
CA LYS A 28 -15.51 -13.06 -6.76
C LYS A 28 -14.28 -12.36 -6.15
N ASP A 29 -13.11 -12.48 -6.80
CA ASP A 29 -11.89 -11.82 -6.32
C ASP A 29 -12.07 -10.30 -6.24
N LEU A 30 -12.67 -9.70 -7.27
CA LEU A 30 -12.95 -8.26 -7.30
C LEU A 30 -13.92 -7.84 -6.20
N ASN A 31 -14.99 -8.58 -6.01
CA ASN A 31 -15.95 -8.33 -4.94
C ASN A 31 -15.31 -8.43 -3.56
N ASP A 32 -14.49 -9.45 -3.31
CA ASP A 32 -13.79 -9.62 -2.04
C ASP A 32 -12.81 -8.46 -1.76
N LEU A 33 -12.09 -7.98 -2.79
CA LEU A 33 -11.20 -6.82 -2.70
C LEU A 33 -11.97 -5.52 -2.41
N ILE A 34 -13.05 -5.26 -3.15
CA ILE A 34 -13.89 -4.07 -2.98
C ILE A 34 -14.53 -4.06 -1.58
N VAL A 35 -15.13 -5.17 -1.16
CA VAL A 35 -15.73 -5.30 0.17
C VAL A 35 -14.68 -5.07 1.26
N GLY A 36 -13.50 -5.67 1.13
CA GLY A 36 -12.40 -5.49 2.08
C GLY A 36 -11.93 -4.03 2.17
N ALA A 37 -11.89 -3.31 1.04
CA ALA A 37 -11.52 -1.90 1.01
C ALA A 37 -12.63 -0.99 1.59
N VAL A 38 -13.88 -1.22 1.23
CA VAL A 38 -15.04 -0.47 1.76
C VAL A 38 -15.20 -0.68 3.27
N ALA A 39 -15.01 -1.90 3.76
CA ALA A 39 -15.06 -2.20 5.19
C ALA A 39 -14.05 -1.38 6.01
N LYS A 40 -12.88 -1.07 5.44
CA LYS A 40 -11.90 -0.18 6.10
C LYS A 40 -12.38 1.26 6.20
N LEU A 41 -13.12 1.75 5.19
CA LEU A 41 -13.73 3.09 5.23
C LEU A 41 -14.84 3.17 6.29
N ASP A 42 -15.59 2.09 6.45
CA ASP A 42 -16.76 2.01 7.34
C ASP A 42 -16.40 1.54 8.77
N THR A 43 -15.13 1.31 9.06
CA THR A 43 -14.70 0.87 10.38
C THR A 43 -15.04 1.93 11.45
N PRO A 44 -15.85 1.58 12.47
CA PRO A 44 -16.19 2.51 13.54
C PRO A 44 -14.94 2.98 14.29
N ARG A 45 -14.82 4.27 14.51
CA ARG A 45 -13.73 4.88 15.26
C ARG A 45 -14.14 5.21 16.69
N LYS A 46 -13.20 5.13 17.61
CA LYS A 46 -13.39 5.67 18.97
C LYS A 46 -13.50 7.20 18.89
N PRO A 47 -14.23 7.88 19.79
CA PRO A 47 -14.49 9.33 19.72
C PRO A 47 -13.23 10.18 19.50
N ARG A 48 -12.13 9.86 20.18
CA ARG A 48 -10.86 10.58 20.02
C ARG A 48 -10.24 10.41 18.60
N ALA A 49 -10.37 9.23 18.02
CA ALA A 49 -9.87 8.96 16.66
C ALA A 49 -10.77 9.63 15.63
N GLU A 50 -12.07 9.67 15.87
CA GLU A 50 -13.02 10.39 15.02
C GLU A 50 -12.75 11.89 15.02
N ALA A 51 -12.56 12.50 16.19
CA ALA A 51 -12.21 13.91 16.28
C ALA A 51 -10.94 14.26 15.48
N ARG A 52 -9.88 13.45 15.61
CA ARG A 52 -8.64 13.64 14.84
C ARG A 52 -8.85 13.51 13.34
N GLU A 53 -9.71 12.58 12.92
CA GLU A 53 -10.03 12.42 11.51
C GLU A 53 -10.83 13.61 10.96
N LEU A 54 -11.77 14.15 11.74
CA LEU A 54 -12.51 15.36 11.37
C LEU A 54 -11.57 16.58 11.28
N ASP A 55 -10.65 16.74 12.22
CA ASP A 55 -9.61 17.78 12.17
C ASP A 55 -8.76 17.64 10.90
N ARG A 56 -8.31 16.43 10.58
CA ARG A 56 -7.55 16.16 9.35
C ARG A 56 -8.36 16.53 8.11
N GLN A 57 -9.61 16.10 8.05
CA GLN A 57 -10.49 16.42 6.91
C GLN A 57 -10.66 17.94 6.75
N TYR A 58 -10.88 18.66 7.85
CA TYR A 58 -11.02 20.10 7.83
C TYR A 58 -9.74 20.79 7.32
N PHE A 59 -8.59 20.49 7.89
CA PHE A 59 -7.33 21.13 7.51
C PHE A 59 -6.82 20.73 6.12
N CYS A 60 -7.16 19.51 5.66
CA CYS A 60 -6.82 19.04 4.30
C CYS A 60 -7.88 19.40 3.25
N GLY A 61 -8.98 20.06 3.62
CA GLY A 61 -10.05 20.43 2.69
C GLY A 61 -10.82 19.23 2.13
N ILE A 62 -10.88 18.10 2.86
CA ILE A 62 -11.59 16.90 2.41
C ILE A 62 -13.09 17.07 2.65
N THR A 63 -13.86 17.13 1.57
CA THR A 63 -15.30 17.33 1.61
C THR A 63 -16.06 16.01 1.58
N GLU A 64 -17.34 16.03 2.00
CA GLU A 64 -18.25 14.87 1.86
C GLU A 64 -18.43 14.47 0.39
N ALA A 65 -18.43 15.44 -0.54
CA ALA A 65 -18.53 15.17 -1.97
C ALA A 65 -17.28 14.39 -2.46
N MET A 66 -16.09 14.72 -1.99
CA MET A 66 -14.85 13.96 -2.32
C MET A 66 -14.93 12.53 -1.76
N LYS A 67 -15.35 12.38 -0.51
CA LYS A 67 -15.49 11.04 0.09
C LYS A 67 -16.52 10.18 -0.64
N ALA A 68 -17.63 10.77 -1.06
CA ALA A 68 -18.64 10.07 -1.84
C ALA A 68 -18.12 9.68 -3.24
N ALA A 69 -17.35 10.56 -3.89
CA ALA A 69 -16.72 10.27 -5.17
C ALA A 69 -15.69 9.13 -5.07
N ASP A 70 -14.83 9.17 -4.05
CA ASP A 70 -13.84 8.12 -3.77
C ASP A 70 -14.52 6.77 -3.52
N ARG A 71 -15.58 6.75 -2.71
CA ARG A 71 -16.34 5.53 -2.46
C ARG A 71 -16.97 4.99 -3.74
N LYS A 72 -17.55 5.85 -4.57
CA LYS A 72 -18.12 5.46 -5.86
C LYS A 72 -17.06 4.89 -6.79
N ALA A 73 -15.89 5.53 -6.87
CA ALA A 73 -14.77 5.06 -7.67
C ALA A 73 -14.28 3.69 -7.20
N LEU A 74 -14.15 3.50 -5.89
CA LEU A 74 -13.75 2.22 -5.29
C LEU A 74 -14.74 1.08 -5.62
N CYS A 75 -16.04 1.36 -5.55
CA CYS A 75 -17.07 0.38 -5.91
C CYS A 75 -17.13 0.08 -7.42
N ALA A 76 -16.52 0.91 -8.26
CA ALA A 76 -16.49 0.74 -9.71
C ALA A 76 -15.17 0.13 -10.22
N VAL A 77 -14.28 -0.29 -9.31
CA VAL A 77 -13.00 -0.94 -9.68
C VAL A 77 -13.26 -2.23 -10.43
N ASP A 78 -12.55 -2.40 -11.54
CA ASP A 78 -12.54 -3.62 -12.34
C ASP A 78 -11.11 -4.18 -12.53
N ALA A 79 -11.01 -5.33 -13.18
CA ALA A 79 -9.73 -5.99 -13.43
C ALA A 79 -8.81 -5.16 -14.34
N ALA A 80 -9.36 -4.40 -15.28
CA ALA A 80 -8.58 -3.58 -16.21
C ALA A 80 -7.89 -2.44 -15.46
N LEU A 81 -8.63 -1.76 -14.56
CA LEU A 81 -8.09 -0.69 -13.73
C LEU A 81 -7.01 -1.20 -12.77
N LEU A 82 -7.20 -2.39 -12.16
CA LEU A 82 -6.17 -2.97 -11.29
C LEU A 82 -4.87 -3.26 -12.06
N LYS A 83 -4.96 -3.79 -13.27
CA LYS A 83 -3.80 -4.05 -14.14
C LYS A 83 -3.13 -2.75 -14.60
N GLU A 84 -3.88 -1.71 -14.89
CA GLU A 84 -3.35 -0.39 -15.23
C GLU A 84 -2.57 0.21 -14.04
N GLN A 85 -3.12 0.12 -12.83
CA GLN A 85 -2.45 0.63 -11.63
C GLN A 85 -1.15 -0.12 -11.30
N ALA A 86 -0.98 -1.36 -11.76
CA ALA A 86 0.25 -2.12 -11.58
C ALA A 86 1.46 -1.43 -12.23
N ALA A 87 1.29 -0.78 -13.38
CA ALA A 87 2.36 -0.01 -14.03
C ALA A 87 2.79 1.19 -13.18
N GLY A 88 1.84 1.98 -12.67
CA GLY A 88 2.13 3.09 -11.77
C GLY A 88 2.81 2.65 -10.46
N LEU A 89 2.42 1.48 -9.94
CA LEU A 89 3.08 0.90 -8.78
C LEU A 89 4.53 0.48 -9.10
N ALA A 90 4.78 -0.10 -10.26
CA ALA A 90 6.13 -0.46 -10.70
C ALA A 90 7.03 0.78 -10.81
N ASP A 91 6.54 1.86 -11.41
CA ASP A 91 7.26 3.12 -11.55
C ASP A 91 7.56 3.74 -10.17
N ALA A 92 6.57 3.76 -9.28
CA ALA A 92 6.74 4.27 -7.93
C ALA A 92 7.77 3.46 -7.13
N MET A 93 7.78 2.13 -7.27
CA MET A 93 8.76 1.28 -6.61
C MET A 93 10.17 1.42 -7.19
N ALA A 94 10.29 1.62 -8.51
CA ALA A 94 11.57 1.84 -9.16
C ALA A 94 12.21 3.19 -8.75
N ALA A 95 11.39 4.23 -8.57
CA ALA A 95 11.82 5.56 -8.13
C ALA A 95 11.94 5.68 -6.59
N GLY A 96 11.40 4.70 -5.85
CA GLY A 96 11.31 4.74 -4.39
C GLY A 96 12.64 4.54 -3.70
N VAL A 97 12.79 5.16 -2.52
CA VAL A 97 13.94 4.96 -1.65
C VAL A 97 13.69 3.77 -0.73
N LYS A 98 14.67 2.86 -0.64
CA LYS A 98 14.61 1.72 0.27
C LYS A 98 15.17 2.13 1.63
N VAL A 99 14.37 2.01 2.68
CA VAL A 99 14.78 2.28 4.06
C VAL A 99 14.47 1.07 4.92
N THR A 100 15.47 0.59 5.65
CA THR A 100 15.32 -0.54 6.57
C THR A 100 15.85 -0.19 7.94
N PHE A 101 15.12 -0.57 8.96
CA PHE A 101 15.56 -0.56 10.33
C PHE A 101 15.60 -2.01 10.86
N GLY A 102 16.75 -2.47 11.29
CA GLY A 102 16.94 -3.85 11.71
C GLY A 102 18.20 -4.08 12.55
N SER A 103 18.48 -5.34 12.86
CA SER A 103 19.75 -5.69 13.52
C SER A 103 20.94 -5.41 12.59
N ARG A 104 22.05 -5.02 13.18
CA ARG A 104 23.28 -4.73 12.43
C ARG A 104 23.67 -5.89 11.52
N ASP A 105 23.74 -7.10 12.04
CA ASP A 105 24.17 -8.28 11.29
C ASP A 105 23.27 -8.55 10.07
N THR A 106 21.94 -8.38 10.22
CA THR A 106 20.97 -8.58 9.12
C THR A 106 21.15 -7.52 8.03
N VAL A 107 21.35 -6.25 8.43
CA VAL A 107 21.51 -5.15 7.47
C VAL A 107 22.87 -5.24 6.76
N GLU A 108 23.96 -5.57 7.47
CA GLU A 108 25.29 -5.75 6.90
C GLU A 108 25.32 -6.95 5.94
N ALA A 109 24.66 -8.06 6.26
CA ALA A 109 24.52 -9.22 5.37
C ALA A 109 23.79 -8.88 4.06
N ALA A 110 22.88 -7.91 4.09
CA ALA A 110 22.15 -7.40 2.94
C ALA A 110 22.75 -6.11 2.35
N GLY A 111 24.02 -5.84 2.61
CA GLY A 111 24.67 -4.55 2.32
C GLY A 111 24.62 -4.10 0.87
N SER A 112 24.50 -5.01 -0.10
CA SER A 112 24.34 -4.66 -1.52
C SER A 112 22.99 -4.03 -1.89
N LEU A 113 22.02 -4.06 -0.96
CA LEU A 113 20.69 -3.44 -1.16
C LEU A 113 20.67 -1.94 -0.81
N PHE A 114 21.68 -1.44 -0.09
CA PHE A 114 21.67 -0.10 0.50
C PHE A 114 22.92 0.68 0.11
N ASP A 115 22.72 1.93 -0.29
CA ASP A 115 23.81 2.86 -0.59
C ASP A 115 24.50 3.36 0.70
N ARG A 116 23.78 3.32 1.83
CA ARG A 116 24.24 3.83 3.12
C ARG A 116 23.68 3.02 4.28
N VAL A 117 24.55 2.64 5.21
CA VAL A 117 24.20 1.97 6.47
C VAL A 117 24.69 2.85 7.63
N GLU A 118 23.83 3.14 8.60
CA GLU A 118 24.15 3.90 9.81
C GLU A 118 23.79 3.09 11.05
N THR A 119 24.54 3.31 12.11
CA THR A 119 24.25 2.77 13.44
C THR A 119 23.67 3.88 14.29
N LEU A 120 22.52 3.61 14.95
CA LEU A 120 21.87 4.51 15.90
C LEU A 120 22.45 4.33 17.30
#